data_96b219ad7516534bdd8c2f9358cf2786
#
_entry.id   96b219ad7516534bdd8c2f9358cf2786
#
_cell.length_a   1.000
_cell.length_b   1.000
_cell.length_c   1.000
_cell.angle_alpha   90.00
_cell.angle_beta   90.00
_cell.angle_gamma   90.00
#
_symmetry.space_group_name_H-M   'P 1'
#
loop_
_entity.id
_entity.type
_entity.pdbx_description
1 polymer ?
#
loop_
_entity_poly.entity_id
_entity_poly.type
_entity_poly.pdbx_seq_one_letter_code
_entity_poly.pdbx_strand_id
1 'polypeptide(L)'
;MEMGLAANKIAEGVMWLIDALNKGIGNYGVAVICFTLILKLAMSPFDVWQKVVMTKNNRAMERMKPQLEKLQQQYAGNKELYSQKQMELYRKEKYSMLGSCLPSIISLVIFFMVFSGFNGMVKQYNINMYKDLSSSYYSTYETQRAAAYTTEYNRLINDGKSKTEADEAATIVAKETATTAAQNTVVSLFDDKYKKEIKLMWVNNVFMPDSWKNPIPDYETFIGNGIGKLGIDTASIEHGNRTEYEEVMNPIIAKYNQVKRNGKSGSRWNGFMLLPIITGLITFASTKLMKQTQPPQPPTANGSGKDMQNAMQANMKMMQWFMPIMLAVFALLYSTAFTVYMVISNLFSTVFQLIYNACVKVNDKRNEEKRLESTFK
;
A
#
# COMPACT_ATOMS: atom_id res chain seq x y z
N MET A 1 20.63 -14.01 1.81
CA MET A 1 20.29 -14.30 0.41
C MET A 1 18.96 -15.03 0.28
N GLU A 2 18.67 -16.08 1.05
CA GLU A 2 17.41 -16.83 0.99
C GLU A 2 16.16 -16.03 1.37
N MET A 3 16.25 -15.13 2.36
CA MET A 3 15.11 -14.27 2.75
C MET A 3 14.70 -13.29 1.65
N GLY A 4 15.64 -12.82 0.82
CA GLY A 4 15.35 -11.97 -0.33
C GLY A 4 14.64 -12.73 -1.46
N LEU A 5 15.04 -13.99 -1.70
CA LEU A 5 14.40 -14.87 -2.70
C LEU A 5 12.96 -15.24 -2.31
N ALA A 6 12.73 -15.53 -1.03
CA ALA A 6 11.39 -15.81 -0.51
C ALA A 6 10.46 -14.58 -0.59
N ALA A 7 10.97 -13.39 -0.26
CA ALA A 7 10.23 -12.13 -0.38
C ALA A 7 9.85 -11.82 -1.84
N ASN A 8 10.74 -12.08 -2.81
CA ASN A 8 10.44 -11.91 -4.22
C ASN A 8 9.36 -12.87 -4.72
N LYS A 9 9.40 -14.15 -4.34
CA LYS A 9 8.36 -15.13 -4.70
C LYS A 9 6.98 -14.77 -4.14
N ILE A 10 6.93 -14.25 -2.91
CA ILE A 10 5.67 -13.80 -2.31
C ILE A 10 5.16 -12.55 -3.04
N ALA A 11 6.04 -11.62 -3.39
CA ALA A 11 5.68 -10.45 -4.18
C ALA A 11 5.12 -10.84 -5.56
N GLU A 12 5.74 -11.81 -6.24
CA GLU A 12 5.24 -12.39 -7.49
C GLU A 12 3.87 -13.05 -7.31
N GLY A 13 3.67 -13.78 -6.21
CA GLY A 13 2.38 -14.38 -5.87
C GLY A 13 1.28 -13.37 -5.63
N VAL A 14 1.58 -12.24 -4.96
CA VAL A 14 0.64 -11.12 -4.78
C VAL A 14 0.26 -10.52 -6.13
N MET A 15 1.23 -10.23 -6.99
CA MET A 15 0.99 -9.70 -8.33
C MET A 15 0.15 -10.66 -9.16
N TRP A 16 0.54 -11.93 -9.23
CA TRP A 16 -0.19 -12.95 -9.99
C TRP A 16 -1.66 -13.06 -9.57
N LEU A 17 -1.93 -13.07 -8.27
CA LEU A 17 -3.30 -13.20 -7.76
C LEU A 17 -4.14 -11.96 -8.07
N ILE A 18 -3.59 -10.75 -7.93
CA ILE A 18 -4.31 -9.51 -8.28
C ILE A 18 -4.57 -9.44 -9.78
N ASP A 19 -3.61 -9.81 -10.61
CA ASP A 19 -3.77 -9.84 -12.08
C ASP A 19 -4.81 -10.90 -12.51
N ALA A 20 -4.80 -12.09 -11.87
CA ALA A 20 -5.80 -13.12 -12.11
C ALA A 20 -7.22 -12.63 -11.75
N LEU A 21 -7.38 -11.93 -10.62
CA LEU A 21 -8.65 -11.32 -10.24
C LEU A 21 -9.04 -10.21 -11.22
N ASN A 22 -8.08 -9.38 -11.64
CA ASN A 22 -8.35 -8.28 -12.58
C ASN A 22 -8.82 -8.78 -13.94
N LYS A 23 -8.30 -9.92 -14.44
CA LYS A 23 -8.78 -10.52 -15.69
C LYS A 23 -10.28 -10.83 -15.68
N GLY A 24 -10.85 -11.19 -14.54
CA GLY A 24 -12.28 -11.42 -14.38
C GLY A 24 -13.10 -10.16 -14.07
N ILE A 25 -12.50 -9.20 -13.35
CA ILE A 25 -13.18 -8.01 -12.82
C ILE A 25 -13.06 -6.81 -13.77
N GLY A 26 -11.92 -6.66 -14.45
CA GLY A 26 -11.63 -5.54 -15.35
C GLY A 26 -11.35 -4.21 -14.63
N ASN A 27 -11.03 -4.26 -13.31
CA ASN A 27 -10.69 -3.07 -12.52
C ASN A 27 -9.74 -3.41 -11.38
N TYR A 28 -8.53 -2.85 -11.42
CA TYR A 28 -7.49 -3.14 -10.41
C TYR A 28 -7.86 -2.70 -8.99
N GLY A 29 -8.57 -1.59 -8.82
CA GLY A 29 -9.01 -1.15 -7.50
C GLY A 29 -9.95 -2.15 -6.84
N VAL A 30 -10.90 -2.70 -7.58
CA VAL A 30 -11.82 -3.74 -7.11
C VAL A 30 -11.07 -5.06 -6.90
N ALA A 31 -10.15 -5.43 -7.80
CA ALA A 31 -9.31 -6.61 -7.65
C ALA A 31 -8.48 -6.58 -6.35
N VAL A 32 -7.93 -5.41 -5.99
CA VAL A 32 -7.21 -5.21 -4.73
C VAL A 32 -8.13 -5.38 -3.51
N ILE A 33 -9.36 -4.91 -3.56
CA ILE A 33 -10.34 -5.12 -2.48
C ILE A 33 -10.61 -6.61 -2.30
N CYS A 34 -10.90 -7.33 -3.39
CA CYS A 34 -11.14 -8.77 -3.37
C CYS A 34 -9.90 -9.54 -2.86
N PHE A 35 -8.71 -9.23 -3.37
CA PHE A 35 -7.45 -9.79 -2.91
C PHE A 35 -7.28 -9.61 -1.39
N THR A 36 -7.53 -8.39 -0.89
CA THR A 36 -7.37 -8.08 0.54
C THR A 36 -8.30 -8.91 1.40
N LEU A 37 -9.55 -9.06 0.99
CA LEU A 37 -10.53 -9.87 1.72
C LEU A 37 -10.14 -11.36 1.71
N ILE A 38 -9.72 -11.89 0.57
CA ILE A 38 -9.24 -13.28 0.46
C ILE A 38 -8.02 -13.49 1.36
N LEU A 39 -7.03 -12.59 1.31
CA LEU A 39 -5.84 -12.66 2.15
C LEU A 39 -6.20 -12.63 3.65
N LYS A 40 -7.09 -11.72 4.06
CA LYS A 40 -7.53 -11.60 5.45
C LYS A 40 -8.32 -12.80 5.94
N LEU A 41 -9.17 -13.36 5.10
CA LEU A 41 -9.88 -14.61 5.42
C LEU A 41 -8.90 -15.78 5.59
N ALA A 42 -7.95 -15.92 4.68
CA ALA A 42 -6.92 -16.95 4.76
C ALA A 42 -6.03 -16.80 6.02
N MET A 43 -5.78 -15.56 6.46
CA MET A 43 -4.98 -15.27 7.65
C MET A 43 -5.79 -15.27 8.95
N SER A 44 -7.12 -15.34 8.90
CA SER A 44 -7.97 -15.27 10.09
C SER A 44 -7.67 -16.32 11.18
N PRO A 45 -7.28 -17.58 10.89
CA PRO A 45 -6.87 -18.52 11.93
C PRO A 45 -5.62 -18.07 12.69
N PHE A 46 -4.67 -17.43 11.99
CA PHE A 46 -3.48 -16.86 12.60
C PHE A 46 -3.82 -15.64 13.47
N ASP A 47 -4.73 -14.78 13.02
CA ASP A 47 -5.22 -13.64 13.79
C ASP A 47 -5.93 -14.10 15.08
N VAL A 48 -6.71 -15.19 15.03
CA VAL A 48 -7.32 -15.82 16.23
C VAL A 48 -6.23 -16.30 17.20
N TRP A 49 -5.25 -17.03 16.70
CA TRP A 49 -4.15 -17.54 17.51
C TRP A 49 -3.39 -16.40 18.21
N GLN A 50 -3.04 -15.34 17.49
CA GLN A 50 -2.40 -14.14 18.06
C GLN A 50 -3.23 -13.55 19.21
N LYS A 51 -4.54 -13.39 19.01
CA LYS A 51 -5.43 -12.80 20.02
C LYS A 51 -5.58 -13.71 21.25
N VAL A 52 -5.64 -15.01 21.06
CA VAL A 52 -5.66 -15.97 22.17
C VAL A 52 -4.38 -15.89 23.00
N VAL A 53 -3.21 -15.85 22.36
CA VAL A 53 -1.91 -15.69 23.03
C VAL A 53 -1.85 -14.38 23.80
N MET A 54 -2.23 -13.26 23.16
CA MET A 54 -2.28 -11.95 23.83
C MET A 54 -3.25 -11.95 25.02
N THR A 55 -4.44 -12.51 24.88
CA THR A 55 -5.41 -12.57 25.98
C THR A 55 -4.89 -13.38 27.17
N LYS A 56 -4.23 -14.52 26.91
CA LYS A 56 -3.59 -15.32 27.96
C LYS A 56 -2.49 -14.55 28.69
N ASN A 57 -1.62 -13.87 27.95
CA ASN A 57 -0.56 -13.07 28.52
C ASN A 57 -1.11 -11.88 29.33
N ASN A 58 -2.16 -11.21 28.84
CA ASN A 58 -2.81 -10.11 29.54
C ASN A 58 -3.39 -10.56 30.88
N ARG A 59 -4.12 -11.68 30.90
CA ARG A 59 -4.66 -12.26 32.14
C ARG A 59 -3.58 -12.69 33.13
N ALA A 60 -2.46 -13.24 32.64
CA ALA A 60 -1.31 -13.56 33.47
C ALA A 60 -0.71 -12.30 34.11
N MET A 61 -0.55 -11.23 33.34
CA MET A 61 -0.05 -9.94 33.82
C MET A 61 -0.98 -9.30 34.85
N GLU A 62 -2.29 -9.34 34.64
CA GLU A 62 -3.27 -8.84 35.62
C GLU A 62 -3.16 -9.57 36.97
N ARG A 63 -3.02 -10.92 36.95
CA ARG A 63 -2.82 -11.70 38.18
C ARG A 63 -1.49 -11.39 38.88
N MET A 64 -0.44 -11.15 38.10
CA MET A 64 0.89 -10.83 38.64
C MET A 64 1.02 -9.39 39.16
N LYS A 65 0.19 -8.46 38.69
CA LYS A 65 0.29 -7.04 39.03
C LYS A 65 0.46 -6.76 40.52
N PRO A 66 -0.40 -7.28 41.47
CA PRO A 66 -0.26 -7.04 42.90
C PRO A 66 1.01 -7.64 43.48
N GLN A 67 1.50 -8.76 42.91
CA GLN A 67 2.74 -9.39 43.35
C GLN A 67 3.97 -8.58 42.89
N LEU A 68 3.92 -8.05 41.68
CA LEU A 68 4.95 -7.18 41.11
C LEU A 68 5.04 -5.88 41.88
N GLU A 69 3.94 -5.28 42.31
CA GLU A 69 3.93 -4.09 43.20
C GLU A 69 4.58 -4.36 44.55
N LYS A 70 4.30 -5.51 45.17
CA LYS A 70 4.94 -5.93 46.42
C LYS A 70 6.45 -6.15 46.23
N LEU A 71 6.86 -6.85 45.19
CA LEU A 71 8.28 -7.07 44.87
C LEU A 71 8.99 -5.74 44.64
N GLN A 72 8.35 -4.78 44.00
CA GLN A 72 8.92 -3.45 43.79
C GLN A 72 9.18 -2.71 45.10
N GLN A 73 8.23 -2.79 46.03
CA GLN A 73 8.41 -2.17 47.36
C GLN A 73 9.49 -2.87 48.17
N GLN A 74 9.53 -4.21 48.18
CA GLN A 74 10.50 -5.01 48.95
C GLN A 74 11.94 -4.85 48.43
N TYR A 75 12.15 -4.73 47.16
CA TYR A 75 13.48 -4.68 46.54
C TYR A 75 13.79 -3.31 45.93
N ALA A 76 13.20 -2.23 46.50
CA ALA A 76 13.34 -0.87 46.00
C ALA A 76 14.82 -0.39 45.92
N GLY A 77 15.72 -0.92 46.76
CA GLY A 77 17.16 -0.57 46.79
C GLY A 77 18.06 -1.47 45.93
N ASN A 78 17.53 -2.60 45.38
CA ASN A 78 18.36 -3.57 44.66
C ASN A 78 17.71 -4.01 43.36
N LYS A 79 18.11 -3.34 42.25
CA LYS A 79 17.57 -3.60 40.90
C LYS A 79 17.83 -5.01 40.39
N GLU A 80 18.98 -5.56 40.72
CA GLU A 80 19.39 -6.89 40.25
C GLU A 80 18.51 -7.97 40.88
N LEU A 81 18.33 -7.91 42.20
CA LEU A 81 17.46 -8.85 42.92
C LEU A 81 16.00 -8.70 42.53
N TYR A 82 15.54 -7.46 42.32
CA TYR A 82 14.20 -7.23 41.76
C TYR A 82 14.02 -7.91 40.40
N SER A 83 14.97 -7.74 39.46
CA SER A 83 14.93 -8.35 38.14
C SER A 83 14.90 -9.89 38.21
N GLN A 84 15.71 -10.47 39.11
CA GLN A 84 15.71 -11.92 39.34
C GLN A 84 14.32 -12.41 39.83
N LYS A 85 13.78 -11.76 40.86
CA LYS A 85 12.48 -12.12 41.45
C LYS A 85 11.30 -11.88 40.48
N GLN A 86 11.39 -10.85 39.67
CA GLN A 86 10.43 -10.60 38.59
C GLN A 86 10.45 -11.75 37.54
N MET A 87 11.65 -12.21 37.17
CA MET A 87 11.81 -13.30 36.20
C MET A 87 11.34 -14.65 36.77
N GLU A 88 11.55 -14.91 38.08
CA GLU A 88 11.01 -16.07 38.79
C GLU A 88 9.47 -16.05 38.75
N LEU A 89 8.86 -14.88 39.03
CA LEU A 89 7.40 -14.72 38.97
C LEU A 89 6.85 -14.94 37.59
N TYR A 90 7.51 -14.42 36.55
CA TYR A 90 7.10 -14.64 35.14
C TYR A 90 7.12 -16.14 34.76
N ARG A 91 8.14 -16.88 35.19
CA ARG A 91 8.23 -18.33 35.00
C ARG A 91 7.12 -19.06 35.74
N LYS A 92 6.84 -18.70 36.99
CA LYS A 92 5.80 -19.30 37.83
C LYS A 92 4.41 -19.13 37.20
N GLU A 93 4.09 -17.95 36.72
CA GLU A 93 2.82 -17.60 36.10
C GLU A 93 2.73 -17.95 34.59
N LYS A 94 3.77 -18.63 34.08
CA LYS A 94 3.86 -19.02 32.64
C LYS A 94 3.67 -17.83 31.68
N TYR A 95 4.11 -16.64 32.12
CA TYR A 95 4.10 -15.45 31.27
C TYR A 95 5.27 -15.49 30.30
N SER A 96 5.00 -15.31 29.02
CA SER A 96 6.01 -15.29 27.97
C SER A 96 6.19 -13.86 27.43
N MET A 97 7.34 -13.25 27.68
CA MET A 97 7.70 -11.95 27.11
C MET A 97 7.75 -12.04 25.56
N LEU A 98 8.37 -13.10 25.03
CA LEU A 98 8.42 -13.36 23.58
C LEU A 98 7.03 -13.62 23.00
N GLY A 99 6.15 -14.30 23.73
CA GLY A 99 4.78 -14.53 23.31
C GLY A 99 3.95 -13.24 23.16
N SER A 100 4.38 -12.14 23.78
CA SER A 100 3.71 -10.84 23.62
C SER A 100 4.18 -10.06 22.38
N CYS A 101 5.45 -10.16 21.99
CA CYS A 101 6.00 -9.40 20.86
C CYS A 101 6.07 -10.19 19.55
N LEU A 102 6.21 -11.53 19.62
CA LEU A 102 6.33 -12.39 18.44
C LEU A 102 5.19 -12.21 17.41
N PRO A 103 3.91 -12.13 17.82
CA PRO A 103 2.83 -11.87 16.89
C PRO A 103 2.99 -10.55 16.12
N SER A 104 3.45 -9.50 16.79
CA SER A 104 3.67 -8.19 16.18
C SER A 104 4.81 -8.22 15.16
N ILE A 105 5.89 -8.95 15.45
CA ILE A 105 7.02 -9.12 14.53
C ILE A 105 6.57 -9.86 13.26
N ILE A 106 5.82 -10.95 13.41
CA ILE A 106 5.28 -11.71 12.28
C ILE A 106 4.36 -10.83 11.42
N SER A 107 3.47 -10.05 12.05
CA SER A 107 2.58 -9.13 11.33
C SER A 107 3.37 -8.06 10.57
N LEU A 108 4.49 -7.58 11.13
CA LEU A 108 5.38 -6.62 10.47
C LEU A 108 6.08 -7.24 9.24
N VAL A 109 6.55 -8.47 9.35
CA VAL A 109 7.15 -9.21 8.21
C VAL A 109 6.13 -9.37 7.09
N ILE A 110 4.91 -9.81 7.41
CA ILE A 110 3.81 -9.95 6.43
C ILE A 110 3.49 -8.60 5.79
N PHE A 111 3.43 -7.52 6.57
CA PHE A 111 3.22 -6.17 6.06
C PHE A 111 4.26 -5.78 5.00
N PHE A 112 5.55 -5.98 5.28
CA PHE A 112 6.61 -5.66 4.33
C PHE A 112 6.59 -6.54 3.08
N MET A 113 6.22 -7.82 3.22
CA MET A 113 6.04 -8.72 2.07
C MET A 113 4.92 -8.24 1.14
N VAL A 114 3.76 -7.92 1.70
CA VAL A 114 2.62 -7.40 0.94
C VAL A 114 2.95 -6.04 0.33
N PHE A 115 3.60 -5.15 1.08
CA PHE A 115 4.09 -3.86 0.59
C PHE A 115 5.02 -4.00 -0.61
N SER A 116 5.99 -4.93 -0.53
CA SER A 116 6.88 -5.25 -1.65
C SER A 116 6.11 -5.75 -2.88
N GLY A 117 5.10 -6.61 -2.65
CA GLY A 117 4.22 -7.10 -3.72
C GLY A 117 3.46 -5.98 -4.43
N PHE A 118 2.89 -5.05 -3.68
CA PHE A 118 2.20 -3.89 -4.28
C PHE A 118 3.15 -2.98 -5.05
N ASN A 119 4.35 -2.71 -4.53
CA ASN A 119 5.34 -1.91 -5.25
C ASN A 119 5.80 -2.60 -6.55
N GLY A 120 6.01 -3.91 -6.51
CA GLY A 120 6.31 -4.71 -7.71
C GLY A 120 5.18 -4.65 -8.73
N MET A 121 3.94 -4.82 -8.30
CA MET A 121 2.76 -4.72 -9.16
C MET A 121 2.65 -3.34 -9.83
N VAL A 122 2.84 -2.27 -9.06
CA VAL A 122 2.79 -0.89 -9.59
C VAL A 122 3.84 -0.68 -10.68
N LYS A 123 5.07 -1.13 -10.45
CA LYS A 123 6.15 -1.05 -11.45
C LYS A 123 5.81 -1.86 -12.68
N GLN A 124 5.47 -3.13 -12.52
CA GLN A 124 5.20 -4.04 -13.62
C GLN A 124 4.02 -3.57 -14.48
N TYR A 125 2.95 -3.09 -13.85
CA TYR A 125 1.81 -2.54 -14.58
C TYR A 125 2.22 -1.34 -15.45
N ASN A 126 2.94 -0.37 -14.87
CA ASN A 126 3.37 0.82 -15.62
C ASN A 126 4.35 0.47 -16.75
N ILE A 127 5.25 -0.51 -16.54
CA ILE A 127 6.13 -1.03 -17.60
C ILE A 127 5.30 -1.66 -18.73
N ASN A 128 4.35 -2.53 -18.40
CA ASN A 128 3.54 -3.23 -19.40
C ASN A 128 2.65 -2.25 -20.18
N MET A 129 2.04 -1.31 -19.47
CA MET A 129 1.23 -0.24 -20.09
C MET A 129 2.10 0.59 -21.06
N TYR A 130 3.28 1.04 -20.63
CA TYR A 130 4.17 1.81 -21.49
C TYR A 130 4.63 1.01 -22.70
N LYS A 131 5.04 -0.25 -22.54
CA LYS A 131 5.43 -1.12 -23.65
C LYS A 131 4.33 -1.31 -24.69
N ASP A 132 3.09 -1.49 -24.26
CA ASP A 132 1.95 -1.64 -25.15
C ASP A 132 1.66 -0.33 -25.90
N LEU A 133 1.68 0.81 -25.20
CA LEU A 133 1.49 2.12 -25.81
C LEU A 133 2.63 2.49 -26.77
N SER A 134 3.88 2.26 -26.41
CA SER A 134 5.02 2.56 -27.28
C SER A 134 5.05 1.69 -28.53
N SER A 135 4.80 0.40 -28.40
CA SER A 135 4.66 -0.52 -29.54
C SER A 135 3.56 -0.06 -30.51
N SER A 136 2.40 0.33 -29.98
CA SER A 136 1.29 0.85 -30.76
C SER A 136 1.62 2.18 -31.45
N TYR A 137 2.33 3.08 -30.72
CA TYR A 137 2.79 4.35 -31.26
C TYR A 137 3.70 4.17 -32.47
N TYR A 138 4.80 3.43 -32.30
CA TYR A 138 5.82 3.27 -33.34
C TYR A 138 5.32 2.46 -34.51
N SER A 139 4.53 1.41 -34.30
CA SER A 139 3.89 0.67 -35.39
C SER A 139 2.96 1.54 -36.22
N THR A 140 2.14 2.39 -35.60
CA THR A 140 1.26 3.34 -36.30
C THR A 140 2.09 4.41 -37.03
N TYR A 141 3.12 4.95 -36.35
CA TYR A 141 4.00 5.97 -36.91
C TYR A 141 4.67 5.51 -38.20
N GLU A 142 5.32 4.34 -38.19
CA GLU A 142 6.01 3.82 -39.38
C GLU A 142 5.05 3.54 -40.55
N THR A 143 3.89 2.93 -40.24
CA THR A 143 2.89 2.64 -41.26
C THR A 143 2.32 3.90 -41.92
N GLN A 144 1.96 4.90 -41.09
CA GLN A 144 1.37 6.15 -41.58
C GLN A 144 2.42 7.04 -42.27
N ARG A 145 3.66 7.04 -41.78
CA ARG A 145 4.76 7.77 -42.41
C ARG A 145 5.04 7.26 -43.84
N ALA A 146 5.13 5.94 -44.01
CA ALA A 146 5.34 5.36 -45.34
C ALA A 146 4.20 5.70 -46.31
N ALA A 147 2.95 5.56 -45.88
CA ALA A 147 1.79 5.86 -46.67
C ALA A 147 1.65 7.35 -47.05
N ALA A 148 1.83 8.24 -46.07
CA ALA A 148 1.75 9.67 -46.28
C ALA A 148 2.90 10.20 -47.15
N TYR A 149 4.12 9.67 -46.98
CA TYR A 149 5.25 10.01 -47.84
C TYR A 149 4.95 9.64 -49.29
N THR A 150 4.53 8.41 -49.55
CA THR A 150 4.25 7.94 -50.91
C THR A 150 3.15 8.78 -51.60
N THR A 151 2.11 9.09 -50.83
CA THR A 151 0.97 9.88 -51.34
C THR A 151 1.42 11.31 -51.66
N GLU A 152 2.12 11.98 -50.77
CA GLU A 152 2.51 13.36 -50.94
C GLU A 152 3.63 13.51 -51.99
N TYR A 153 4.61 12.60 -52.00
CA TYR A 153 5.65 12.57 -53.02
C TYR A 153 5.08 12.46 -54.44
N ASN A 154 4.17 11.51 -54.66
CA ASN A 154 3.52 11.33 -55.95
C ASN A 154 2.66 12.56 -56.34
N ARG A 155 1.97 13.17 -55.40
CA ARG A 155 1.20 14.41 -55.63
C ARG A 155 2.13 15.53 -56.12
N LEU A 156 3.26 15.76 -55.42
CA LEU A 156 4.20 16.83 -55.71
C LEU A 156 4.93 16.63 -57.07
N ILE A 157 5.26 15.38 -57.42
CA ILE A 157 5.80 15.05 -58.77
C ILE A 157 4.79 15.35 -59.84
N ASN A 158 3.53 14.99 -59.67
CA ASN A 158 2.45 15.26 -60.62
C ASN A 158 2.16 16.78 -60.74
N ASP A 159 2.40 17.56 -59.67
CA ASP A 159 2.29 19.01 -59.68
C ASP A 159 3.54 19.71 -60.30
N GLY A 160 4.49 18.92 -60.86
CA GLY A 160 5.64 19.40 -61.59
C GLY A 160 6.82 19.85 -60.71
N LYS A 161 6.87 19.47 -59.44
CA LYS A 161 8.00 19.74 -58.56
C LYS A 161 9.21 18.89 -58.93
N SER A 162 10.40 19.39 -58.62
CA SER A 162 11.61 18.60 -58.76
C SER A 162 11.61 17.43 -57.73
N LYS A 163 12.35 16.35 -58.01
CA LYS A 163 12.45 15.20 -57.12
C LYS A 163 12.92 15.53 -55.74
N THR A 164 13.90 16.48 -55.64
CA THR A 164 14.48 16.92 -54.36
C THR A 164 13.45 17.73 -53.56
N GLU A 165 12.74 18.68 -54.17
CA GLU A 165 11.70 19.44 -53.51
C GLU A 165 10.53 18.57 -53.08
N ALA A 166 10.15 17.57 -53.88
CA ALA A 166 9.10 16.63 -53.56
C ALA A 166 9.48 15.71 -52.39
N ASP A 167 10.75 15.26 -52.33
CA ASP A 167 11.25 14.39 -51.25
C ASP A 167 11.31 15.14 -49.91
N GLU A 168 11.87 16.34 -49.89
CA GLU A 168 11.92 17.16 -48.67
C GLU A 168 10.54 17.50 -48.13
N ALA A 169 9.63 17.97 -48.99
CA ALA A 169 8.28 18.34 -48.61
C ALA A 169 7.47 17.10 -48.17
N ALA A 170 7.54 16.00 -48.92
CA ALA A 170 6.88 14.76 -48.57
C ALA A 170 7.36 14.18 -47.23
N THR A 171 8.67 14.29 -46.93
CA THR A 171 9.24 13.84 -45.67
C THR A 171 8.69 14.63 -44.48
N ILE A 172 8.54 15.96 -44.62
CA ILE A 172 7.97 16.82 -43.54
C ILE A 172 6.51 16.46 -43.31
N VAL A 173 5.68 16.42 -44.39
CA VAL A 173 4.27 16.11 -44.28
C VAL A 173 4.03 14.69 -43.76
N ALA A 174 4.84 13.72 -44.17
CA ALA A 174 4.76 12.35 -43.67
C ALA A 174 5.06 12.26 -42.18
N LYS A 175 6.06 12.99 -41.70
CA LYS A 175 6.41 13.02 -40.28
C LYS A 175 5.27 13.62 -39.43
N GLU A 176 4.70 14.75 -39.84
CA GLU A 176 3.59 15.40 -39.13
C GLU A 176 2.33 14.52 -39.09
N THR A 177 1.98 13.94 -40.23
CA THR A 177 0.81 13.05 -40.37
C THR A 177 0.97 11.81 -39.52
N ALA A 178 2.12 11.17 -39.58
CA ALA A 178 2.42 9.96 -38.80
C ALA A 178 2.43 10.25 -37.29
N THR A 179 3.04 11.36 -36.87
CA THR A 179 3.06 11.77 -35.46
C THR A 179 1.64 11.98 -34.94
N THR A 180 0.81 12.72 -35.69
CA THR A 180 -0.59 12.96 -35.31
C THR A 180 -1.40 11.66 -35.21
N ALA A 181 -1.23 10.76 -36.17
CA ALA A 181 -1.92 9.47 -36.19
C ALA A 181 -1.49 8.58 -35.00
N ALA A 182 -0.18 8.48 -34.76
CA ALA A 182 0.37 7.72 -33.65
C ALA A 182 -0.10 8.27 -32.28
N GLN A 183 -0.10 9.59 -32.09
CA GLN A 183 -0.61 10.24 -30.88
C GLN A 183 -2.09 9.95 -30.64
N ASN A 184 -2.91 10.01 -31.68
CA ASN A 184 -4.34 9.67 -31.57
C ASN A 184 -4.55 8.20 -31.22
N THR A 185 -3.74 7.32 -31.81
CA THR A 185 -3.80 5.87 -31.53
C THR A 185 -3.51 5.56 -30.06
N VAL A 186 -2.45 6.12 -29.48
CA VAL A 186 -2.13 5.85 -28.06
C VAL A 186 -3.16 6.44 -27.11
N VAL A 187 -3.73 7.61 -27.43
CA VAL A 187 -4.80 8.20 -26.64
C VAL A 187 -6.06 7.33 -26.67
N SER A 188 -6.43 6.79 -27.85
CA SER A 188 -7.57 5.89 -28.00
C SER A 188 -7.33 4.57 -27.25
N LEU A 189 -6.15 3.96 -27.42
CA LEU A 189 -5.79 2.74 -26.72
C LEU A 189 -5.82 2.92 -25.18
N PHE A 190 -5.33 4.05 -24.69
CA PHE A 190 -5.40 4.37 -23.27
C PHE A 190 -6.84 4.54 -22.78
N ASP A 191 -7.70 5.21 -23.53
CA ASP A 191 -9.13 5.39 -23.20
C ASP A 191 -9.90 4.10 -23.12
N ASP A 192 -9.68 3.23 -24.10
CA ASP A 192 -10.45 2.01 -24.30
C ASP A 192 -10.04 0.91 -23.31
N LYS A 193 -8.73 0.78 -23.07
CA LYS A 193 -8.17 -0.30 -22.27
C LYS A 193 -7.84 0.15 -20.83
N TYR A 194 -6.95 1.11 -20.67
CA TYR A 194 -6.32 1.40 -19.39
C TYR A 194 -7.12 2.26 -18.43
N LYS A 195 -7.82 3.27 -18.95
CA LYS A 195 -8.55 4.25 -18.14
C LYS A 195 -9.58 3.64 -17.19
N LYS A 196 -10.31 2.61 -17.65
CA LYS A 196 -11.34 1.93 -16.85
C LYS A 196 -10.71 1.02 -15.80
N GLU A 197 -9.62 0.35 -16.16
CA GLU A 197 -8.92 -0.59 -15.29
C GLU A 197 -8.29 0.09 -14.08
N ILE A 198 -7.75 1.32 -14.25
CA ILE A 198 -6.99 2.01 -13.22
C ILE A 198 -7.82 2.95 -12.33
N LYS A 199 -9.05 3.26 -12.72
CA LYS A 199 -9.90 4.20 -11.99
C LYS A 199 -10.63 3.52 -10.83
N LEU A 200 -10.66 4.15 -9.65
CA LEU A 200 -11.43 3.68 -8.51
C LEU A 200 -12.13 4.88 -7.81
N MET A 201 -13.46 4.88 -7.80
CA MET A 201 -14.25 5.95 -7.17
C MET A 201 -13.79 7.34 -7.63
N TRP A 202 -13.25 8.15 -6.72
CA TRP A 202 -12.71 9.49 -6.99
C TRP A 202 -11.25 9.51 -7.45
N VAL A 203 -10.55 8.36 -7.36
CA VAL A 203 -9.15 8.24 -7.75
C VAL A 203 -9.07 7.92 -9.25
N ASN A 204 -8.29 8.71 -9.98
CA ASN A 204 -8.14 8.56 -11.43
C ASN A 204 -7.21 7.41 -11.82
N ASN A 205 -6.19 7.12 -10.98
CA ASN A 205 -5.23 6.05 -11.20
C ASN A 205 -4.83 5.40 -9.87
N VAL A 206 -5.19 4.14 -9.67
CA VAL A 206 -4.88 3.39 -8.44
C VAL A 206 -3.38 3.09 -8.25
N PHE A 207 -2.59 3.16 -9.32
CA PHE A 207 -1.15 2.99 -9.26
C PHE A 207 -0.39 4.25 -8.84
N MET A 208 -1.08 5.39 -8.78
CA MET A 208 -0.57 6.65 -8.24
C MET A 208 -1.19 6.94 -6.86
N PRO A 209 -0.55 7.75 -6.01
CA PRO A 209 -1.10 8.13 -4.71
C PRO A 209 -2.43 8.88 -4.82
N ASP A 210 -3.36 8.66 -3.89
CA ASP A 210 -4.56 9.52 -3.69
C ASP A 210 -4.11 10.86 -3.08
N SER A 211 -3.62 11.75 -3.92
CA SER A 211 -3.01 13.03 -3.52
C SER A 211 -3.11 14.07 -4.64
N TRP A 212 -2.46 15.21 -4.42
CA TRP A 212 -2.31 16.29 -5.41
C TRP A 212 -1.41 15.96 -6.60
N LYS A 213 -0.78 14.78 -6.63
CA LYS A 213 0.03 14.33 -7.77
C LYS A 213 -0.84 14.03 -8.98
N ASN A 214 -0.25 14.11 -10.16
CA ASN A 214 -0.93 13.83 -11.40
C ASN A 214 -1.28 12.33 -11.54
N PRO A 215 -2.40 12.00 -12.20
CA PRO A 215 -2.79 10.59 -12.41
C PRO A 215 -1.88 9.83 -13.38
N ILE A 216 -1.30 10.50 -14.38
CA ILE A 216 -0.38 9.87 -15.32
C ILE A 216 1.04 10.30 -14.98
N PRO A 217 1.97 9.36 -14.73
CA PRO A 217 3.35 9.69 -14.40
C PRO A 217 4.04 10.39 -15.58
N ASP A 218 4.78 11.45 -15.29
CA ASP A 218 5.77 12.00 -16.19
C ASP A 218 7.06 11.17 -16.15
N TYR A 219 8.00 11.45 -17.05
CA TYR A 219 9.25 10.71 -17.12
C TYR A 219 10.03 10.70 -15.79
N GLU A 220 10.10 11.83 -15.10
CA GLU A 220 10.76 11.95 -13.79
C GLU A 220 10.09 11.14 -12.68
N THR A 221 8.79 10.98 -12.77
CA THR A 221 8.04 10.09 -11.84
C THR A 221 8.23 8.64 -12.22
N PHE A 222 8.31 8.33 -13.52
CA PHE A 222 8.45 6.97 -14.05
C PHE A 222 9.81 6.35 -13.67
N ILE A 223 10.93 7.06 -13.90
CA ILE A 223 12.27 6.55 -13.63
C ILE A 223 12.78 6.85 -12.21
N GLY A 224 12.30 7.94 -11.61
CA GLY A 224 12.85 8.45 -10.37
C GLY A 224 12.74 7.47 -9.21
N ASN A 225 13.75 7.49 -8.34
CA ASN A 225 13.74 6.74 -7.08
C ASN A 225 13.22 7.60 -5.94
N GLY A 226 12.54 6.97 -4.98
CA GLY A 226 12.06 7.61 -3.77
C GLY A 226 10.54 7.68 -3.66
N ILE A 227 10.09 8.47 -2.70
CA ILE A 227 8.68 8.54 -2.31
C ILE A 227 7.84 9.12 -3.44
N GLY A 228 6.82 8.36 -3.83
CA GLY A 228 5.85 8.77 -4.85
C GLY A 228 6.40 8.76 -6.28
N LYS A 229 7.51 8.09 -6.50
CA LYS A 229 8.10 7.79 -7.80
C LYS A 229 8.11 6.28 -8.02
N LEU A 230 8.16 5.85 -9.30
CA LEU A 230 8.00 4.45 -9.63
C LEU A 230 9.33 3.68 -9.60
N GLY A 231 10.46 4.35 -9.81
CA GLY A 231 11.80 3.73 -9.80
C GLY A 231 11.95 2.64 -10.86
N ILE A 232 11.46 2.91 -12.08
CA ILE A 232 11.53 1.96 -13.20
C ILE A 232 12.87 2.15 -13.89
N ASP A 233 13.61 1.04 -14.07
CA ASP A 233 14.79 1.01 -14.91
C ASP A 233 14.37 0.87 -16.37
N THR A 234 14.67 1.89 -17.16
CA THR A 234 14.30 1.94 -18.57
C THR A 234 15.35 1.36 -19.51
N ALA A 235 16.53 0.96 -19.00
CA ALA A 235 17.60 0.41 -19.84
C ALA A 235 17.20 -0.88 -20.59
N SER A 236 16.25 -1.62 -20.03
CA SER A 236 15.70 -2.85 -20.64
C SER A 236 14.37 -2.66 -21.38
N ILE A 237 13.94 -1.41 -21.54
CA ILE A 237 12.68 -1.07 -22.20
C ILE A 237 12.99 -0.47 -23.57
N GLU A 238 12.49 -1.10 -24.63
CA GLU A 238 12.54 -0.54 -25.96
C GLU A 238 11.81 0.81 -25.99
N HIS A 239 12.43 1.82 -26.62
CA HIS A 239 11.95 3.20 -26.61
C HIS A 239 11.84 3.80 -25.19
N GLY A 240 12.75 3.43 -24.27
CA GLY A 240 12.70 3.81 -22.86
C GLY A 240 13.41 5.11 -22.50
N ASN A 241 14.06 5.80 -23.45
CA ASN A 241 14.69 7.09 -23.15
C ASN A 241 13.67 8.23 -22.98
N ARG A 242 14.11 9.38 -22.46
CA ARG A 242 13.24 10.51 -22.16
C ARG A 242 12.44 10.97 -23.38
N THR A 243 13.11 11.18 -24.51
CA THR A 243 12.47 11.72 -25.71
C THR A 243 11.39 10.79 -26.21
N GLU A 244 11.69 9.52 -26.31
CA GLU A 244 10.75 8.48 -26.73
C GLU A 244 9.57 8.32 -25.78
N TYR A 245 9.84 8.33 -24.46
CA TYR A 245 8.79 8.30 -23.46
C TYR A 245 7.84 9.50 -23.60
N GLU A 246 8.40 10.70 -23.76
CA GLU A 246 7.64 11.92 -23.91
C GLU A 246 6.84 11.96 -25.23
N GLU A 247 7.37 11.44 -26.33
CA GLU A 247 6.62 11.30 -27.59
C GLU A 247 5.36 10.44 -27.44
N VAL A 248 5.46 9.33 -26.73
CA VAL A 248 4.37 8.38 -26.49
C VAL A 248 3.39 8.91 -25.44
N MET A 249 3.90 9.42 -24.31
CA MET A 249 3.07 9.70 -23.13
C MET A 249 2.52 11.12 -23.07
N ASN A 250 3.17 12.13 -23.69
CA ASN A 250 2.72 13.52 -23.62
C ASN A 250 1.29 13.75 -24.14
N PRO A 251 0.80 13.10 -25.19
CA PRO A 251 -0.59 13.23 -25.61
C PRO A 251 -1.58 12.78 -24.52
N ILE A 252 -1.27 11.69 -23.82
CA ILE A 252 -2.05 11.17 -22.69
C ILE A 252 -1.93 12.10 -21.48
N ILE A 253 -0.71 12.54 -21.15
CA ILE A 253 -0.42 13.49 -20.07
C ILE A 253 -1.19 14.80 -20.31
N ALA A 254 -1.14 15.37 -21.49
CA ALA A 254 -1.85 16.61 -21.82
C ALA A 254 -3.37 16.45 -21.64
N LYS A 255 -3.93 15.29 -21.98
CA LYS A 255 -5.37 15.01 -21.84
C LYS A 255 -5.79 14.76 -20.40
N TYR A 256 -5.00 14.03 -19.62
CA TYR A 256 -5.41 13.51 -18.31
C TYR A 256 -4.81 14.23 -17.10
N ASN A 257 -3.64 14.86 -17.22
CA ASN A 257 -3.03 15.60 -16.14
C ASN A 257 -3.46 17.09 -16.09
N GLN A 258 -4.21 17.53 -17.08
CA GLN A 258 -4.69 18.92 -17.13
C GLN A 258 -6.21 18.99 -16.93
N VAL A 259 -6.63 20.06 -16.28
CA VAL A 259 -8.05 20.42 -16.13
C VAL A 259 -8.21 21.90 -16.46
N LYS A 260 -9.18 22.21 -17.28
CA LYS A 260 -9.57 23.62 -17.55
C LYS A 260 -10.60 24.06 -16.50
N ARG A 261 -10.27 25.06 -15.69
CA ARG A 261 -11.18 25.70 -14.74
C ARG A 261 -11.24 27.19 -15.02
N ASN A 262 -12.41 27.73 -15.32
CA ASN A 262 -12.62 29.15 -15.62
C ASN A 262 -11.64 29.68 -16.68
N GLY A 263 -11.42 28.93 -17.76
CA GLY A 263 -10.51 29.33 -18.86
C GLY A 263 -9.02 29.16 -18.54
N LYS A 264 -8.62 28.83 -17.31
CA LYS A 264 -7.23 28.58 -16.94
C LYS A 264 -6.94 27.08 -16.91
N SER A 265 -5.79 26.70 -17.48
CA SER A 265 -5.27 25.32 -17.37
C SER A 265 -4.66 25.14 -15.97
N GLY A 266 -5.02 24.05 -15.31
CA GLY A 266 -4.49 23.66 -14.02
C GLY A 266 -4.13 22.18 -13.98
N SER A 267 -3.30 21.78 -13.01
CA SER A 267 -2.96 20.39 -12.78
C SER A 267 -4.17 19.63 -12.23
N ARG A 268 -4.43 18.43 -12.78
CA ARG A 268 -5.43 17.50 -12.26
C ARG A 268 -4.79 16.65 -11.17
N TRP A 269 -5.40 16.64 -10.02
CA TRP A 269 -5.02 15.74 -8.94
C TRP A 269 -5.47 14.32 -9.22
N ASN A 270 -4.68 13.35 -8.79
CA ASN A 270 -5.06 11.94 -8.88
C ASN A 270 -6.26 11.60 -7.99
N GLY A 271 -6.35 12.25 -6.82
CA GLY A 271 -7.46 12.10 -5.89
C GLY A 271 -7.60 13.28 -4.93
N PHE A 272 -8.44 13.11 -3.90
CA PHE A 272 -8.79 14.16 -2.93
C PHE A 272 -8.20 13.93 -1.53
N MET A 273 -7.19 13.05 -1.40
CA MET A 273 -6.57 12.65 -0.13
C MET A 273 -7.54 11.99 0.87
N LEU A 274 -8.70 11.52 0.38
CA LEU A 274 -9.71 10.92 1.27
C LEU A 274 -9.25 9.58 1.82
N LEU A 275 -8.62 8.73 1.01
CA LEU A 275 -8.11 7.43 1.48
C LEU A 275 -7.02 7.57 2.55
N PRO A 276 -6.02 8.46 2.43
CA PRO A 276 -5.08 8.76 3.51
C PRO A 276 -5.76 9.21 4.81
N ILE A 277 -6.74 10.12 4.73
CA ILE A 277 -7.50 10.58 5.88
C ILE A 277 -8.28 9.41 6.51
N ILE A 278 -8.99 8.62 5.71
CA ILE A 278 -9.74 7.45 6.16
C ILE A 278 -8.79 6.44 6.82
N THR A 279 -7.60 6.19 6.24
CA THR A 279 -6.58 5.31 6.82
C THR A 279 -6.18 5.77 8.22
N GLY A 280 -5.88 7.06 8.38
CA GLY A 280 -5.54 7.65 9.68
C GLY A 280 -6.66 7.51 10.71
N LEU A 281 -7.91 7.81 10.32
CA LEU A 281 -9.07 7.74 11.20
C LEU A 281 -9.36 6.30 11.64
N ILE A 282 -9.36 5.34 10.72
CA ILE A 282 -9.59 3.92 11.03
C ILE A 282 -8.50 3.38 11.93
N THR A 283 -7.23 3.70 11.64
CA THR A 283 -6.10 3.28 12.48
C THR A 283 -6.20 3.88 13.87
N PHE A 284 -6.57 5.14 13.99
CA PHE A 284 -6.77 5.79 15.28
C PHE A 284 -7.93 5.17 16.08
N ALA A 285 -9.05 4.88 15.44
CA ALA A 285 -10.17 4.17 16.06
C ALA A 285 -9.75 2.76 16.53
N SER A 286 -9.05 2.01 15.67
CA SER A 286 -8.53 0.67 15.99
C SER A 286 -7.58 0.69 17.19
N THR A 287 -6.66 1.65 17.26
CA THR A 287 -5.72 1.77 18.40
C THR A 287 -6.44 2.10 19.70
N LYS A 288 -7.52 2.91 19.67
CA LYS A 288 -8.35 3.15 20.85
C LYS A 288 -9.10 1.91 21.33
N LEU A 289 -9.65 1.11 20.41
CA LEU A 289 -10.33 -0.16 20.74
C LEU A 289 -9.36 -1.19 21.32
N MET A 290 -8.11 -1.22 20.84
CA MET A 290 -7.07 -2.10 21.36
C MET A 290 -6.59 -1.72 22.76
N LYS A 291 -6.66 -0.44 23.16
CA LYS A 291 -6.30 0.01 24.52
C LYS A 291 -7.08 -0.68 25.62
N GLN A 292 -8.35 -0.98 25.38
CA GLN A 292 -9.22 -1.64 26.37
C GLN A 292 -8.80 -3.09 26.66
N THR A 293 -7.93 -3.66 25.81
CA THR A 293 -7.48 -5.06 25.89
C THR A 293 -6.00 -5.22 26.22
N GLN A 294 -5.26 -4.09 26.45
CA GLN A 294 -3.86 -4.15 26.82
C GLN A 294 -3.68 -4.43 28.31
N PRO A 295 -2.68 -5.28 28.70
CA PRO A 295 -2.44 -5.56 30.10
C PRO A 295 -1.97 -4.32 30.86
N PRO A 296 -2.27 -4.21 32.16
CA PRO A 296 -1.60 -3.28 33.03
C PRO A 296 -0.09 -3.54 32.96
N GLN A 297 0.69 -2.50 32.79
CA GLN A 297 2.14 -2.67 32.70
C GLN A 297 2.73 -3.02 34.07
N PRO A 298 3.81 -3.83 34.12
CA PRO A 298 4.48 -4.14 35.36
C PRO A 298 5.06 -2.86 35.97
N PRO A 299 4.97 -2.68 37.30
CA PRO A 299 5.62 -1.61 37.98
C PRO A 299 7.15 -1.74 37.85
N THR A 300 7.82 -0.66 37.58
CA THR A 300 9.29 -0.59 37.46
C THR A 300 9.93 -0.17 38.76
N ALA A 301 11.08 -0.80 39.11
CA ALA A 301 11.75 -0.56 40.38
C ALA A 301 12.38 0.85 40.49
N ASN A 302 12.08 1.54 41.57
CA ASN A 302 12.73 2.73 42.13
C ASN A 302 12.53 4.12 41.51
N GLY A 303 12.80 5.16 42.31
CA GLY A 303 12.54 6.59 42.07
C GLY A 303 12.95 7.13 40.70
N SER A 304 14.00 6.55 40.09
CA SER A 304 14.30 6.56 38.65
C SER A 304 13.27 5.79 37.82
N GLY A 305 12.51 4.87 38.39
CA GLY A 305 11.48 4.06 37.76
C GLY A 305 10.19 4.82 37.49
N LYS A 306 9.84 5.86 38.28
CA LYS A 306 8.71 6.74 37.94
C LYS A 306 8.99 7.51 36.64
N ASP A 307 10.24 7.95 36.47
CA ASP A 307 10.63 8.65 35.24
C ASP A 307 10.67 7.70 34.05
N MET A 308 11.14 6.44 34.23
CA MET A 308 11.11 5.41 33.20
C MET A 308 9.67 4.94 32.91
N GLN A 309 8.82 4.82 33.93
CA GLN A 309 7.39 4.49 33.76
C GLN A 309 6.64 5.62 33.06
N ASN A 310 6.92 6.87 33.42
CA ASN A 310 6.37 8.06 32.76
C ASN A 310 6.90 8.15 31.32
N ALA A 311 8.17 7.89 31.07
CA ALA A 311 8.76 7.83 29.73
C ALA A 311 8.15 6.68 28.89
N MET A 312 7.93 5.51 29.49
CA MET A 312 7.31 4.37 28.81
C MET A 312 5.83 4.60 28.52
N GLN A 313 5.09 5.24 29.44
CA GLN A 313 3.70 5.70 29.19
C GLN A 313 3.67 6.82 28.15
N ALA A 314 4.60 7.77 28.20
CA ALA A 314 4.73 8.81 27.20
C ALA A 314 5.05 8.23 25.81
N ASN A 315 5.98 7.26 25.74
CA ASN A 315 6.30 6.54 24.51
C ASN A 315 5.10 5.74 23.97
N MET A 316 4.30 5.11 24.84
CA MET A 316 3.08 4.42 24.40
C MET A 316 2.00 5.39 23.91
N LYS A 317 1.81 6.52 24.60
CA LYS A 317 0.91 7.58 24.13
C LYS A 317 1.42 8.16 22.81
N MET A 318 2.71 8.42 22.69
CA MET A 318 3.34 8.87 21.44
C MET A 318 3.12 7.87 20.32
N MET A 319 3.35 6.57 20.55
CA MET A 319 3.16 5.52 19.56
C MET A 319 1.70 5.40 19.10
N GLN A 320 0.72 5.67 19.98
CA GLN A 320 -0.70 5.66 19.64
C GLN A 320 -1.11 6.79 18.70
N TRP A 321 -0.44 7.93 18.74
CA TRP A 321 -0.66 9.05 17.83
C TRP A 321 0.24 8.95 16.60
N PHE A 322 1.48 8.51 16.81
CA PHE A 322 2.50 8.42 15.76
C PHE A 322 2.11 7.40 14.68
N MET A 323 1.65 6.19 15.08
CA MET A 323 1.28 5.15 14.11
C MET A 323 0.16 5.56 13.15
N PRO A 324 -1.00 6.08 13.59
CA PRO A 324 -2.03 6.56 12.66
C PRO A 324 -1.56 7.66 11.73
N ILE A 325 -0.78 8.62 12.24
CA ILE A 325 -0.23 9.72 11.45
C ILE A 325 0.78 9.17 10.43
N MET A 326 1.69 8.31 10.85
CA MET A 326 2.68 7.68 9.97
C MET A 326 1.98 6.90 8.84
N LEU A 327 0.97 6.10 9.14
CA LEU A 327 0.24 5.34 8.12
C LEU A 327 -0.56 6.25 7.18
N ALA A 328 -1.12 7.36 7.66
CA ALA A 328 -1.76 8.36 6.80
C ALA A 328 -0.74 9.02 5.86
N VAL A 329 0.45 9.35 6.36
CA VAL A 329 1.55 9.88 5.54
C VAL A 329 2.00 8.85 4.50
N PHE A 330 2.17 7.58 4.89
CA PHE A 330 2.46 6.50 3.94
C PHE A 330 1.38 6.40 2.84
N ALA A 331 0.12 6.48 3.22
CA ALA A 331 -1.01 6.47 2.29
C ALA A 331 -0.99 7.65 1.29
N LEU A 332 -0.46 8.81 1.69
CA LEU A 332 -0.27 9.97 0.80
C LEU A 332 0.87 9.79 -0.21
N LEU A 333 1.85 8.95 0.12
CA LEU A 333 3.11 8.85 -0.60
C LEU A 333 3.18 7.62 -1.51
N TYR A 334 2.44 6.58 -1.19
CA TYR A 334 2.42 5.31 -1.95
C TYR A 334 1.15 5.17 -2.78
N SER A 335 1.13 4.17 -3.65
CA SER A 335 0.01 3.95 -4.58
C SER A 335 -1.33 3.80 -3.85
N THR A 336 -2.39 4.27 -4.50
CA THR A 336 -3.76 4.08 -4.02
C THR A 336 -4.12 2.60 -3.84
N ALA A 337 -3.62 1.70 -4.69
CA ALA A 337 -3.82 0.27 -4.55
C ALA A 337 -3.34 -0.25 -3.19
N PHE A 338 -2.14 0.14 -2.76
CA PHE A 338 -1.64 -0.20 -1.43
C PHE A 338 -2.44 0.48 -0.31
N THR A 339 -2.85 1.72 -0.50
CA THR A 339 -3.69 2.45 0.47
C THR A 339 -5.06 1.77 0.65
N VAL A 340 -5.70 1.33 -0.43
CA VAL A 340 -6.95 0.55 -0.38
C VAL A 340 -6.75 -0.75 0.39
N TYR A 341 -5.65 -1.48 0.13
CA TYR A 341 -5.29 -2.64 0.93
C TYR A 341 -5.19 -2.29 2.43
N MET A 342 -4.52 -1.20 2.81
CA MET A 342 -4.40 -0.78 4.21
C MET A 342 -5.77 -0.46 4.84
N VAL A 343 -6.64 0.28 4.14
CA VAL A 343 -7.99 0.62 4.61
C VAL A 343 -8.82 -0.62 4.86
N ILE A 344 -8.93 -1.50 3.87
CA ILE A 344 -9.73 -2.74 3.96
C ILE A 344 -9.16 -3.69 5.02
N SER A 345 -7.83 -3.84 5.06
CA SER A 345 -7.14 -4.65 6.07
C SER A 345 -7.39 -4.17 7.50
N ASN A 346 -7.33 -2.84 7.74
CA ASN A 346 -7.59 -2.25 9.04
C ASN A 346 -9.07 -2.36 9.44
N LEU A 347 -9.99 -2.15 8.50
CA LEU A 347 -11.43 -2.35 8.73
C LEU A 347 -11.72 -3.79 9.13
N PHE A 348 -11.22 -4.76 8.36
CA PHE A 348 -11.39 -6.18 8.66
C PHE A 348 -10.86 -6.52 10.05
N SER A 349 -9.63 -6.09 10.36
CA SER A 349 -9.01 -6.35 11.66
C SER A 349 -9.77 -5.69 12.82
N THR A 350 -10.37 -4.51 12.60
CA THR A 350 -11.19 -3.81 13.61
C THR A 350 -12.49 -4.55 13.86
N VAL A 351 -13.21 -4.93 12.81
CA VAL A 351 -14.45 -5.73 12.93
C VAL A 351 -14.15 -7.07 13.61
N PHE A 352 -13.09 -7.74 13.18
CA PHE A 352 -12.66 -8.99 13.79
C PHE A 352 -12.31 -8.85 15.28
N GLN A 353 -11.67 -7.74 15.68
CA GLN A 353 -11.40 -7.43 17.10
C GLN A 353 -12.67 -7.26 17.90
N LEU A 354 -13.68 -6.55 17.37
CA LEU A 354 -14.96 -6.36 18.05
C LEU A 354 -15.68 -7.70 18.27
N ILE A 355 -15.73 -8.54 17.23
CA ILE A 355 -16.33 -9.89 17.33
C ILE A 355 -15.59 -10.73 18.36
N TYR A 356 -14.26 -10.77 18.30
CA TYR A 356 -13.44 -11.52 19.25
C TYR A 356 -13.68 -11.08 20.70
N ASN A 357 -13.69 -9.78 20.96
CA ASN A 357 -13.95 -9.21 22.29
C ASN A 357 -15.36 -9.58 22.80
N ALA A 358 -16.38 -9.56 21.95
CA ALA A 358 -17.72 -9.97 22.29
C ALA A 358 -17.75 -11.48 22.66
N CYS A 359 -17.10 -12.34 21.87
CA CYS A 359 -17.01 -13.78 22.15
C CYS A 359 -16.29 -14.07 23.47
N VAL A 360 -15.17 -13.39 23.75
CA VAL A 360 -14.44 -13.53 25.02
C VAL A 360 -15.33 -13.13 26.20
N LYS A 361 -16.03 -11.99 26.10
CA LYS A 361 -16.91 -11.50 27.17
C LYS A 361 -18.06 -12.49 27.47
N VAL A 362 -18.66 -13.08 26.45
CA VAL A 362 -19.71 -14.10 26.61
C VAL A 362 -19.16 -15.36 27.28
N ASN A 363 -17.98 -15.82 26.84
CA ASN A 363 -17.33 -16.99 27.41
C ASN A 363 -16.93 -16.78 28.88
N ASP A 364 -16.45 -15.59 29.22
CA ASP A 364 -16.10 -15.26 30.61
C ASP A 364 -17.32 -15.25 31.54
N LYS A 365 -18.45 -14.70 31.10
CA LYS A 365 -19.73 -14.77 31.84
C LYS A 365 -20.17 -16.21 32.09
N ARG A 366 -20.15 -17.07 31.05
CA ARG A 366 -20.50 -18.48 31.18
C ARG A 366 -19.60 -19.24 32.17
N ASN A 367 -18.29 -18.92 32.14
CA ASN A 367 -17.36 -19.56 33.07
C ASN A 367 -17.56 -19.08 34.52
N GLU A 368 -17.95 -17.83 34.72
CA GLU A 368 -18.29 -17.28 36.02
C GLU A 368 -19.59 -17.91 36.58
N GLU A 369 -20.63 -18.01 35.77
CA GLU A 369 -21.88 -18.70 36.12
C GLU A 369 -21.61 -20.18 36.53
N LYS A 370 -20.86 -20.93 35.74
CA LYS A 370 -20.47 -22.32 36.06
C LYS A 370 -19.68 -22.43 37.39
N ARG A 371 -18.82 -21.44 37.66
CA ARG A 371 -18.03 -21.37 38.89
C ARG A 371 -18.94 -21.14 40.11
N LEU A 372 -19.88 -20.24 39.99
CA LEU A 372 -20.88 -19.96 41.03
C LEU A 372 -21.74 -21.22 41.28
N GLU A 373 -22.27 -21.86 40.26
CA GLU A 373 -23.05 -23.10 40.38
C GLU A 373 -22.26 -24.23 41.07
N SER A 374 -20.95 -24.33 40.81
CA SER A 374 -20.07 -25.34 41.45
C SER A 374 -19.71 -25.00 42.89
N THR A 375 -19.83 -23.74 43.31
CA THR A 375 -19.55 -23.30 44.69
C THR A 375 -20.75 -23.48 45.62
N PHE A 376 -21.98 -23.51 45.05
CA PHE A 376 -23.23 -23.69 45.78
C PHE A 376 -23.75 -25.14 45.74
N LYS A 377 -23.02 -26.05 45.10
CA LYS A 377 -23.17 -27.53 45.22
C LYS A 377 -22.13 -28.10 46.19
#